data_37aad0f27577f544ed3f8f78d480e828
#
_entry.id   37aad0f27577f544ed3f8f78d480e828
#
_cell.length_a   1.000
_cell.length_b   1.000
_cell.length_c   1.000
_cell.angle_alpha   90.00
_cell.angle_beta   90.00
_cell.angle_gamma   90.00
#
_symmetry.space_group_name_H-M   'P 1'
#
loop_
_entity.id
_entity.type
_entity.pdbx_description
1 polymer ?
#
loop_
_entity_poly.entity_id
_entity_poly.type
_entity_poly.pdbx_seq_one_letter_code
_entity_poly.pdbx_strand_id
1 'polypeptide(L)'
;MTQAATRAHEVRERVQHNNWNALRYFNFYRIVIAGVFTILSLTGKLPPNLSDVDTRLFVGTALGYLVFAIGAMFLVEQRGLTYRLQVYGGVLADVGATSLLMHAAGGVTSGIGILLVMSVAGACLLASGRAAVFFAALASMALLGETFFGTLYDGYSPANYTQAGLLGAACFGTAVLASALAERARRGEALAAARALDIEHLSRLNEHIVRRMRAGIMVLDRKGAVVLANDAAAEILGRESDDLRGALADISSSLNDSFRS
;
A
#
# COMPACT_ATOMS: atom_id res chain seq x y z
N MET A 1 24.91 -20.03 -6.38
CA MET A 1 23.45 -20.10 -6.65
C MET A 1 22.58 -19.85 -5.42
N THR A 2 23.04 -20.08 -4.21
CA THR A 2 22.25 -19.99 -2.96
C THR A 2 21.86 -18.55 -2.57
N GLN A 3 22.75 -17.56 -2.73
CA GLN A 3 22.47 -16.17 -2.32
C GLN A 3 21.39 -15.46 -3.17
N ALA A 4 21.33 -15.72 -4.48
CA ALA A 4 20.31 -15.15 -5.36
C ALA A 4 18.91 -15.70 -5.03
N ALA A 5 18.82 -16.98 -4.68
CA ALA A 5 17.58 -17.61 -4.26
C ALA A 5 17.07 -17.07 -2.92
N THR A 6 17.96 -16.85 -1.94
CA THR A 6 17.61 -16.29 -0.63
C THR A 6 17.12 -14.85 -0.77
N ARG A 7 17.77 -14.04 -1.59
CA ARG A 7 17.33 -12.65 -1.86
C ARG A 7 16.01 -12.58 -2.60
N ALA A 8 15.77 -13.45 -3.59
CA ALA A 8 14.48 -13.52 -4.27
C ALA A 8 13.35 -13.91 -3.29
N HIS A 9 13.64 -14.71 -2.30
CA HIS A 9 12.71 -15.07 -1.22
C HIS A 9 12.41 -13.86 -0.32
N GLU A 10 13.42 -13.13 0.13
CA GLU A 10 13.26 -11.92 0.96
C GLU A 10 12.46 -10.82 0.25
N VAL A 11 12.70 -10.59 -1.05
CA VAL A 11 11.93 -9.62 -1.84
C VAL A 11 10.48 -10.06 -1.96
N ARG A 12 10.22 -11.34 -2.21
CA ARG A 12 8.85 -11.88 -2.24
C ARG A 12 8.15 -11.72 -0.89
N GLU A 13 8.81 -12.00 0.21
CA GLU A 13 8.25 -11.84 1.55
C GLU A 13 7.90 -10.37 1.86
N ARG A 14 8.77 -9.43 1.51
CA ARG A 14 8.49 -7.98 1.67
C ARG A 14 7.29 -7.52 0.86
N VAL A 15 7.21 -7.91 -0.41
CA VAL A 15 6.07 -7.57 -1.28
C VAL A 15 4.78 -8.20 -0.73
N GLN A 16 4.84 -9.43 -0.26
CA GLN A 16 3.69 -10.11 0.32
C GLN A 16 3.25 -9.45 1.64
N HIS A 17 4.19 -9.05 2.48
CA HIS A 17 3.90 -8.34 3.73
C HIS A 17 3.24 -6.97 3.49
N ASN A 18 3.72 -6.21 2.49
CA ASN A 18 3.16 -4.91 2.13
C ASN A 18 1.72 -5.02 1.62
N ASN A 19 1.41 -6.07 0.84
CA ASN A 19 0.06 -6.33 0.37
C ASN A 19 -0.94 -6.63 1.51
N TRP A 20 -0.52 -7.37 2.53
CA TRP A 20 -1.36 -7.66 3.70
C TRP A 20 -1.63 -6.42 4.56
N ASN A 21 -0.63 -5.54 4.70
CA ASN A 21 -0.81 -4.28 5.39
C ASN A 21 -1.81 -3.37 4.67
N ALA A 22 -1.72 -3.28 3.34
CA ALA A 22 -2.68 -2.51 2.54
C ALA A 22 -4.12 -3.04 2.70
N LEU A 23 -4.31 -4.36 2.71
CA LEU A 23 -5.61 -4.99 2.94
C LEU A 23 -6.15 -4.69 4.36
N ARG A 24 -5.26 -4.66 5.36
CA ARG A 24 -5.62 -4.31 6.75
C ARG A 24 -6.12 -2.87 6.85
N TYR A 25 -5.46 -1.90 6.21
CA TYR A 25 -5.92 -0.52 6.16
C TYR A 25 -7.26 -0.38 5.45
N PHE A 26 -7.47 -1.14 4.39
CA PHE A 26 -8.74 -1.12 3.66
C PHE A 26 -9.89 -1.72 4.48
N ASN A 27 -9.66 -2.80 5.23
CA ASN A 27 -10.64 -3.34 6.18
C ASN A 27 -10.92 -2.37 7.34
N PHE A 28 -9.89 -1.66 7.84
CA PHE A 28 -10.09 -0.62 8.85
C PHE A 28 -11.02 0.50 8.33
N TYR A 29 -10.81 0.95 7.10
CA TYR A 29 -11.72 1.89 6.43
C TYR A 29 -13.16 1.37 6.41
N ARG A 30 -13.39 0.09 6.07
CA ARG A 30 -14.73 -0.54 6.10
C ARG A 30 -15.37 -0.49 7.47
N ILE A 31 -14.61 -0.82 8.51
CA ILE A 31 -15.11 -0.78 9.91
C ILE A 31 -15.54 0.63 10.28
N VAL A 32 -14.74 1.63 9.92
CA VAL A 32 -15.07 3.04 10.20
C VAL A 32 -16.35 3.45 9.49
N ILE A 33 -16.47 3.17 8.19
CA ILE A 33 -17.69 3.53 7.41
C ILE A 33 -18.91 2.78 7.92
N ALA A 34 -18.81 1.47 8.12
CA ALA A 34 -19.92 0.67 8.66
C ALA A 34 -20.31 1.13 10.06
N GLY A 35 -19.35 1.47 10.92
CA GLY A 35 -19.58 2.02 12.25
C GLY A 35 -20.31 3.37 12.21
N VAL A 36 -19.89 4.28 11.33
CA VAL A 36 -20.56 5.58 11.15
C VAL A 36 -22.02 5.39 10.74
N PHE A 37 -22.29 4.54 9.73
CA PHE A 37 -23.70 4.28 9.32
C PHE A 37 -24.50 3.61 10.43
N THR A 38 -23.92 2.69 11.16
CA THR A 38 -24.60 2.03 12.29
C THR A 38 -24.92 3.03 13.40
N ILE A 39 -23.98 3.89 13.79
CA ILE A 39 -24.20 4.92 14.81
C ILE A 39 -25.26 5.91 14.33
N LEU A 40 -25.16 6.38 13.09
CA LEU A 40 -26.08 7.34 12.50
C LEU A 40 -27.52 6.78 12.47
N SER A 41 -27.66 5.50 12.10
CA SER A 41 -28.97 4.84 12.07
C SER A 41 -29.57 4.62 13.45
N LEU A 42 -28.75 4.25 14.46
CA LEU A 42 -29.23 4.03 15.84
C LEU A 42 -29.59 5.33 16.58
N THR A 43 -28.91 6.43 16.24
CA THR A 43 -29.22 7.74 16.86
C THR A 43 -30.43 8.45 16.25
N GLY A 44 -30.98 7.92 15.17
CA GLY A 44 -32.12 8.53 14.45
C GLY A 44 -31.78 9.90 13.83
N LYS A 45 -30.51 10.29 13.79
CA LYS A 45 -30.03 11.55 13.21
C LYS A 45 -29.64 11.38 11.75
N LEU A 46 -30.48 10.70 10.97
CA LEU A 46 -30.29 10.63 9.53
C LEU A 46 -30.43 12.04 8.93
N PRO A 47 -29.60 12.42 7.96
CA PRO A 47 -29.74 13.71 7.28
C PRO A 47 -31.12 13.87 6.64
N PRO A 48 -31.67 15.08 6.59
CA PRO A 48 -33.03 15.33 6.07
C PRO A 48 -33.21 14.92 4.60
N ASN A 49 -32.15 14.75 3.85
CA ASN A 49 -32.16 14.23 2.47
C ASN A 49 -32.44 12.71 2.38
N LEU A 50 -32.56 12.03 3.51
CA LEU A 50 -32.86 10.61 3.68
C LEU A 50 -34.30 10.42 4.28
N SER A 51 -35.25 11.24 3.91
CA SER A 51 -36.61 11.27 4.50
C SER A 51 -37.44 10.01 4.21
N ASP A 52 -37.15 9.29 3.12
CA ASP A 52 -37.93 8.10 2.68
C ASP A 52 -37.15 6.79 2.96
N VAL A 53 -36.43 6.74 4.08
CA VAL A 53 -35.58 5.61 4.43
C VAL A 53 -36.38 4.43 4.95
N ASP A 54 -36.22 3.26 4.34
CA ASP A 54 -36.57 2.01 5.00
C ASP A 54 -35.56 1.74 6.15
N THR A 55 -35.92 2.26 7.33
CA THR A 55 -35.07 2.22 8.53
C THR A 55 -34.70 0.79 8.89
N ARG A 56 -35.58 -0.19 8.66
CA ARG A 56 -35.25 -1.59 9.01
C ARG A 56 -34.20 -2.18 8.08
N LEU A 57 -34.34 -1.95 6.79
CA LEU A 57 -33.38 -2.39 5.79
C LEU A 57 -32.05 -1.69 5.99
N PHE A 58 -32.07 -0.38 6.25
CA PHE A 58 -30.85 0.42 6.47
C PHE A 58 -30.07 -0.04 7.70
N VAL A 59 -30.73 -0.17 8.86
CA VAL A 59 -30.10 -0.65 10.11
C VAL A 59 -29.59 -2.07 9.95
N GLY A 60 -30.39 -2.96 9.37
CA GLY A 60 -30.02 -4.35 9.15
C GLY A 60 -28.78 -4.48 8.25
N THR A 61 -28.74 -3.71 7.16
CA THR A 61 -27.59 -3.72 6.23
C THR A 61 -26.35 -3.10 6.88
N ALA A 62 -26.49 -1.99 7.60
CA ALA A 62 -25.36 -1.35 8.29
C ALA A 62 -24.72 -2.27 9.35
N LEU A 63 -25.57 -2.93 10.17
CA LEU A 63 -25.10 -3.91 11.15
C LEU A 63 -24.46 -5.13 10.51
N GLY A 64 -25.09 -5.69 9.47
CA GLY A 64 -24.55 -6.84 8.73
C GLY A 64 -23.19 -6.51 8.09
N TYR A 65 -23.06 -5.31 7.51
CA TYR A 65 -21.81 -4.86 6.92
C TYR A 65 -20.73 -4.62 7.98
N LEU A 66 -21.09 -4.10 9.17
CA LEU A 66 -20.16 -3.94 10.29
C LEU A 66 -19.65 -5.30 10.79
N VAL A 67 -20.54 -6.28 10.98
CA VAL A 67 -20.15 -7.64 11.39
C VAL A 67 -19.23 -8.28 10.33
N PHE A 68 -19.56 -8.12 9.04
CA PHE A 68 -18.73 -8.57 7.96
C PHE A 68 -17.33 -7.92 8.00
N ALA A 69 -17.25 -6.59 8.19
CA ALA A 69 -15.99 -5.85 8.21
C ALA A 69 -15.09 -6.28 9.39
N ILE A 70 -15.67 -6.51 10.58
CA ILE A 70 -14.96 -7.04 11.75
C ILE A 70 -14.47 -8.47 11.49
N GLY A 71 -15.33 -9.34 10.92
CA GLY A 71 -14.96 -10.71 10.55
C GLY A 71 -13.85 -10.75 9.51
N ALA A 72 -13.91 -9.88 8.49
CA ALA A 72 -12.88 -9.74 7.47
C ALA A 72 -11.54 -9.30 8.08
N MET A 73 -11.55 -8.36 9.05
CA MET A 73 -10.35 -7.94 9.76
C MET A 73 -9.70 -9.10 10.52
N PHE A 74 -10.50 -9.90 11.21
CA PHE A 74 -10.03 -11.08 11.94
C PHE A 74 -9.43 -12.14 10.98
N LEU A 75 -10.06 -12.38 9.82
CA LEU A 75 -9.55 -13.30 8.80
C LEU A 75 -8.22 -12.83 8.18
N VAL A 76 -8.01 -11.49 8.07
CA VAL A 76 -6.74 -10.93 7.61
C VAL A 76 -5.63 -11.20 8.64
N GLU A 77 -5.92 -11.04 9.93
CA GLU A 77 -4.93 -11.30 11.00
C GLU A 77 -4.53 -12.77 11.07
N GLN A 78 -5.49 -13.67 10.95
CA GLN A 78 -5.24 -15.12 10.96
C GLN A 78 -4.65 -15.65 9.65
N ARG A 79 -4.64 -14.86 8.56
CA ARG A 79 -4.26 -15.31 7.21
C ARG A 79 -4.99 -16.60 6.78
N GLY A 80 -6.22 -16.79 7.26
CA GLY A 80 -6.99 -18.03 7.07
C GLY A 80 -7.47 -18.26 5.64
N LEU A 81 -7.56 -17.22 4.81
CA LEU A 81 -8.00 -17.27 3.42
C LEU A 81 -6.93 -16.72 2.49
N THR A 82 -6.96 -17.18 1.22
CA THR A 82 -6.10 -16.64 0.17
C THR A 82 -6.31 -15.14 0.00
N TYR A 83 -5.24 -14.36 -0.13
CA TYR A 83 -5.28 -12.90 -0.33
C TYR A 83 -6.28 -12.45 -1.40
N ARG A 84 -6.27 -13.13 -2.56
CA ARG A 84 -7.20 -12.82 -3.67
C ARG A 84 -8.66 -12.99 -3.27
N LEU A 85 -9.00 -14.06 -2.55
CA LEU A 85 -10.38 -14.33 -2.12
C LEU A 85 -10.85 -13.25 -1.14
N GLN A 86 -10.00 -12.77 -0.23
CA GLN A 86 -10.31 -11.70 0.69
C GLN A 86 -10.53 -10.37 -0.02
N VAL A 87 -9.69 -10.03 -1.02
CA VAL A 87 -9.85 -8.81 -1.81
C VAL A 87 -11.15 -8.85 -2.62
N TYR A 88 -11.36 -9.92 -3.42
CA TYR A 88 -12.53 -10.03 -4.28
C TYR A 88 -13.83 -10.14 -3.47
N GLY A 89 -13.85 -10.97 -2.45
CA GLY A 89 -15.00 -11.13 -1.56
C GLY A 89 -15.32 -9.84 -0.81
N GLY A 90 -14.29 -9.12 -0.39
CA GLY A 90 -14.45 -7.83 0.25
C GLY A 90 -15.07 -6.77 -0.66
N VAL A 91 -14.59 -6.64 -1.89
CA VAL A 91 -15.15 -5.67 -2.86
C VAL A 91 -16.60 -6.04 -3.25
N LEU A 92 -16.91 -7.34 -3.40
CA LEU A 92 -18.28 -7.79 -3.63
C LEU A 92 -19.19 -7.42 -2.47
N ALA A 93 -18.74 -7.60 -1.24
CA ALA A 93 -19.48 -7.19 -0.06
C ALA A 93 -19.67 -5.66 0.01
N ASP A 94 -18.65 -4.87 -0.35
CA ASP A 94 -18.76 -3.42 -0.43
C ASP A 94 -19.83 -2.99 -1.45
N VAL A 95 -19.80 -3.57 -2.66
CA VAL A 95 -20.78 -3.27 -3.70
C VAL A 95 -22.18 -3.66 -3.23
N GLY A 96 -22.36 -4.85 -2.68
CA GLY A 96 -23.67 -5.30 -2.19
C GLY A 96 -24.21 -4.46 -1.04
N ALA A 97 -23.38 -4.24 -0.01
CA ALA A 97 -23.79 -3.45 1.16
C ALA A 97 -24.09 -1.98 0.79
N THR A 98 -23.25 -1.36 -0.04
CA THR A 98 -23.47 0.03 -0.47
C THR A 98 -24.73 0.16 -1.33
N SER A 99 -24.98 -0.81 -2.24
CA SER A 99 -26.20 -0.82 -3.05
C SER A 99 -27.46 -0.97 -2.20
N LEU A 100 -27.44 -1.86 -1.19
CA LEU A 100 -28.56 -2.02 -0.26
C LEU A 100 -28.77 -0.79 0.63
N LEU A 101 -27.70 -0.20 1.14
CA LEU A 101 -27.77 1.05 1.90
C LEU A 101 -28.31 2.21 1.05
N MET A 102 -27.87 2.29 -0.20
CA MET A 102 -28.33 3.29 -1.15
C MET A 102 -29.81 3.13 -1.46
N HIS A 103 -30.25 1.90 -1.72
CA HIS A 103 -31.66 1.59 -1.95
C HIS A 103 -32.52 1.94 -0.72
N ALA A 104 -32.13 1.48 0.47
CA ALA A 104 -32.80 1.82 1.73
C ALA A 104 -32.86 3.32 2.01
N ALA A 105 -31.96 4.11 1.44
CA ALA A 105 -31.85 5.56 1.64
C ALA A 105 -32.52 6.39 0.55
N GLY A 106 -33.33 5.79 -0.32
CA GLY A 106 -34.01 6.50 -1.40
C GLY A 106 -33.22 6.63 -2.70
N GLY A 107 -32.28 5.70 -2.94
CA GLY A 107 -31.57 5.54 -4.20
C GLY A 107 -30.32 6.38 -4.36
N VAL A 108 -29.94 6.59 -5.61
CA VAL A 108 -28.70 7.28 -5.99
C VAL A 108 -28.62 8.72 -5.48
N THR A 109 -29.75 9.37 -5.27
CA THR A 109 -29.87 10.74 -4.74
C THR A 109 -29.42 10.87 -3.29
N SER A 110 -29.39 9.78 -2.53
CA SER A 110 -28.88 9.74 -1.15
C SER A 110 -27.41 10.15 -1.01
N GLY A 111 -26.63 10.11 -2.12
CA GLY A 111 -25.20 10.37 -2.12
C GLY A 111 -24.35 9.19 -1.62
N ILE A 112 -24.95 8.11 -1.10
CA ILE A 112 -24.25 6.93 -0.59
C ILE A 112 -23.44 6.24 -1.71
N GLY A 113 -23.91 6.33 -2.96
CA GLY A 113 -23.23 5.76 -4.14
C GLY A 113 -21.78 6.19 -4.33
N ILE A 114 -21.36 7.33 -3.74
CA ILE A 114 -19.94 7.78 -3.78
C ILE A 114 -18.99 6.79 -3.08
N LEU A 115 -19.50 5.99 -2.13
CA LEU A 115 -18.70 4.97 -1.46
C LEU A 115 -18.27 3.84 -2.40
N LEU A 116 -19.03 3.58 -3.47
CA LEU A 116 -18.61 2.63 -4.51
C LEU A 116 -17.36 3.12 -5.24
N VAL A 117 -17.25 4.43 -5.50
CA VAL A 117 -16.07 5.04 -6.11
C VAL A 117 -14.85 4.82 -5.19
N MET A 118 -15.03 5.02 -3.87
CA MET A 118 -13.95 4.79 -2.89
C MET A 118 -13.56 3.31 -2.80
N SER A 119 -14.55 2.40 -2.82
CA SER A 119 -14.28 0.94 -2.82
C SER A 119 -13.56 0.49 -4.07
N VAL A 120 -13.91 1.03 -5.25
CA VAL A 120 -13.21 0.77 -6.51
C VAL A 120 -11.77 1.30 -6.43
N ALA A 121 -11.54 2.51 -5.91
CA ALA A 121 -10.20 3.06 -5.73
C ALA A 121 -9.33 2.15 -4.85
N GLY A 122 -9.86 1.72 -3.70
CA GLY A 122 -9.17 0.79 -2.79
C GLY A 122 -8.88 -0.56 -3.45
N ALA A 123 -9.83 -1.12 -4.19
CA ALA A 123 -9.64 -2.36 -4.94
C ALA A 123 -8.53 -2.27 -5.98
N CYS A 124 -8.37 -1.10 -6.65
CA CYS A 124 -7.31 -0.87 -7.63
C CYS A 124 -5.90 -0.88 -7.01
N LEU A 125 -5.77 -0.45 -5.75
CA LEU A 125 -4.49 -0.51 -5.03
C LEU A 125 -4.12 -1.95 -4.64
N LEU A 126 -5.14 -2.77 -4.32
CA LEU A 126 -4.97 -4.15 -3.83
C LEU A 126 -4.89 -5.18 -4.96
N ALA A 127 -5.50 -4.91 -6.10
CA ALA A 127 -5.62 -5.84 -7.22
C ALA A 127 -4.83 -5.38 -8.46
N SER A 128 -4.73 -6.24 -9.46
CA SER A 128 -4.14 -5.90 -10.76
C SER A 128 -5.07 -5.00 -11.60
N GLY A 129 -4.52 -4.25 -12.57
CA GLY A 129 -5.29 -3.32 -13.39
C GLY A 129 -6.50 -3.94 -14.12
N ARG A 130 -6.43 -5.24 -14.51
CA ARG A 130 -7.59 -5.96 -15.10
C ARG A 130 -8.74 -6.13 -14.11
N ALA A 131 -8.41 -6.44 -12.86
CA ALA A 131 -9.40 -6.55 -11.79
C ALA A 131 -10.02 -5.17 -11.45
N ALA A 132 -9.26 -4.10 -11.57
CA ALA A 132 -9.76 -2.73 -11.37
C ALA A 132 -10.92 -2.40 -12.33
N VAL A 133 -10.74 -2.68 -13.62
CA VAL A 133 -11.79 -2.47 -14.63
C VAL A 133 -13.02 -3.35 -14.36
N PHE A 134 -12.80 -4.60 -13.95
CA PHE A 134 -13.89 -5.50 -13.58
C PHE A 134 -14.71 -4.96 -12.38
N PHE A 135 -14.04 -4.46 -11.33
CA PHE A 135 -14.74 -3.89 -10.17
C PHE A 135 -15.45 -2.58 -10.50
N ALA A 136 -14.89 -1.73 -11.38
CA ALA A 136 -15.57 -0.55 -11.87
C ALA A 136 -16.82 -0.89 -12.66
N ALA A 137 -16.76 -1.91 -13.52
CA ALA A 137 -17.91 -2.40 -14.26
C ALA A 137 -18.99 -2.94 -13.33
N LEU A 138 -18.61 -3.73 -12.31
CA LEU A 138 -19.51 -4.28 -11.32
C LEU A 138 -20.21 -3.17 -10.50
N ALA A 139 -19.45 -2.18 -10.04
CA ALA A 139 -19.99 -1.03 -9.30
C ALA A 139 -20.95 -0.21 -10.17
N SER A 140 -20.59 0.07 -11.43
CA SER A 140 -21.45 0.79 -12.37
C SER A 140 -22.72 0.02 -12.68
N MET A 141 -22.61 -1.31 -12.83
CA MET A 141 -23.78 -2.17 -13.06
C MET A 141 -24.70 -2.21 -11.83
N ALA A 142 -24.15 -2.20 -10.62
CA ALA A 142 -24.92 -2.13 -9.39
C ALA A 142 -25.65 -0.79 -9.26
N LEU A 143 -25.01 0.35 -9.59
CA LEU A 143 -25.61 1.67 -9.60
C LEU A 143 -26.78 1.77 -10.59
N LEU A 144 -26.57 1.31 -11.82
CA LEU A 144 -27.63 1.33 -12.85
C LEU A 144 -28.75 0.34 -12.54
N GLY A 145 -28.41 -0.85 -12.02
CA GLY A 145 -29.39 -1.87 -11.64
C GLY A 145 -30.26 -1.42 -10.50
N GLU A 146 -29.69 -0.76 -9.49
CA GLU A 146 -30.47 -0.17 -8.38
C GLU A 146 -31.40 0.93 -8.89
N THR A 147 -30.90 1.84 -9.72
CA THR A 147 -31.72 2.92 -10.31
C THR A 147 -32.85 2.34 -11.18
N PHE A 148 -32.57 1.29 -11.94
CA PHE A 148 -33.57 0.58 -12.74
C PHE A 148 -34.67 -0.03 -11.85
N PHE A 149 -34.27 -0.72 -10.80
CA PHE A 149 -35.18 -1.34 -9.84
C PHE A 149 -36.03 -0.29 -9.14
N GLY A 150 -35.43 0.79 -8.62
CA GLY A 150 -36.14 1.89 -7.97
C GLY A 150 -37.10 2.64 -8.92
N THR A 151 -36.76 2.74 -10.21
CA THR A 151 -37.70 3.34 -11.20
C THR A 151 -38.91 2.45 -11.45
N LEU A 152 -38.75 1.12 -11.41
CA LEU A 152 -39.85 0.18 -11.63
C LEU A 152 -40.79 0.04 -10.43
N TYR A 153 -40.23 0.01 -9.22
CA TYR A 153 -40.98 -0.35 -8.01
C TYR A 153 -41.22 0.83 -7.06
N ASP A 154 -40.27 1.79 -7.00
CA ASP A 154 -40.29 2.89 -6.03
C ASP A 154 -40.61 4.25 -6.68
N GLY A 155 -40.88 4.29 -7.99
CA GLY A 155 -41.24 5.51 -8.70
C GLY A 155 -40.14 6.56 -8.83
N TYR A 156 -38.88 6.13 -8.89
CA TYR A 156 -37.76 7.05 -9.05
C TYR A 156 -37.84 7.86 -10.34
N SER A 157 -37.38 9.11 -10.27
CA SER A 157 -37.32 10.00 -11.42
C SER A 157 -36.34 9.49 -12.48
N PRO A 158 -36.66 9.61 -13.78
CA PRO A 158 -35.70 9.32 -14.87
C PRO A 158 -34.40 10.12 -14.77
N ALA A 159 -34.40 11.27 -14.10
CA ALA A 159 -33.18 12.04 -13.84
C ALA A 159 -32.11 11.27 -13.03
N ASN A 160 -32.51 10.28 -12.22
CA ASN A 160 -31.65 9.45 -11.43
C ASN A 160 -30.69 8.61 -12.32
N TYR A 161 -31.06 8.25 -13.53
CA TYR A 161 -30.19 7.58 -14.50
C TYR A 161 -28.98 8.43 -14.88
N THR A 162 -29.15 9.76 -14.99
CA THR A 162 -28.03 10.66 -15.27
C THR A 162 -27.03 10.65 -14.12
N GLN A 163 -27.52 10.70 -12.88
CA GLN A 163 -26.65 10.65 -11.69
C GLN A 163 -25.95 9.29 -11.55
N ALA A 164 -26.68 8.19 -11.75
CA ALA A 164 -26.10 6.83 -11.75
C ALA A 164 -25.04 6.66 -12.83
N GLY A 165 -25.30 7.19 -14.05
CA GLY A 165 -24.36 7.17 -15.15
C GLY A 165 -23.09 7.97 -14.86
N LEU A 166 -23.21 9.17 -14.26
CA LEU A 166 -22.07 9.98 -13.84
C LEU A 166 -21.23 9.28 -12.76
N LEU A 167 -21.87 8.67 -11.77
CA LEU A 167 -21.15 7.88 -10.74
C LEU A 167 -20.48 6.65 -11.34
N GLY A 168 -21.16 5.96 -12.26
CA GLY A 168 -20.57 4.85 -13.01
C GLY A 168 -19.33 5.28 -13.81
N ALA A 169 -19.44 6.40 -14.53
CA ALA A 169 -18.29 6.97 -15.24
C ALA A 169 -17.15 7.36 -14.27
N ALA A 170 -17.49 7.91 -13.10
CA ALA A 170 -16.51 8.21 -12.05
C ALA A 170 -15.82 6.94 -11.52
N CYS A 171 -16.52 5.80 -11.39
CA CYS A 171 -15.91 4.52 -11.04
C CYS A 171 -14.86 4.10 -12.07
N PHE A 172 -15.16 4.21 -13.38
CA PHE A 172 -14.18 3.91 -14.42
C PHE A 172 -13.01 4.89 -14.44
N GLY A 173 -13.27 6.19 -14.35
CA GLY A 173 -12.22 7.21 -14.27
C GLY A 173 -11.28 6.97 -13.08
N THR A 174 -11.85 6.64 -11.92
CA THR A 174 -11.09 6.31 -10.72
C THR A 174 -10.30 5.02 -10.90
N ALA A 175 -10.88 3.98 -11.52
CA ALA A 175 -10.18 2.73 -11.79
C ALA A 175 -8.96 2.94 -12.70
N VAL A 176 -9.10 3.72 -13.76
CA VAL A 176 -7.99 4.05 -14.68
C VAL A 176 -6.91 4.85 -13.94
N LEU A 177 -7.29 5.92 -13.23
CA LEU A 177 -6.34 6.76 -12.53
C LEU A 177 -5.63 6.02 -11.39
N ALA A 178 -6.39 5.34 -10.54
CA ALA A 178 -5.83 4.59 -9.41
C ALA A 178 -4.92 3.44 -9.87
N SER A 179 -5.30 2.71 -10.94
CA SER A 179 -4.44 1.65 -11.49
C SER A 179 -3.15 2.21 -12.12
N ALA A 180 -3.21 3.35 -12.80
CA ALA A 180 -2.03 4.02 -13.35
C ALA A 180 -1.09 4.51 -12.24
N LEU A 181 -1.63 5.11 -11.16
CA LEU A 181 -0.85 5.54 -10.00
C LEU A 181 -0.23 4.35 -9.25
N ALA A 182 -1.00 3.27 -9.03
CA ALA A 182 -0.49 2.06 -8.40
C ALA A 182 0.64 1.41 -9.23
N GLU A 183 0.54 1.42 -10.55
CA GLU A 183 1.60 0.91 -11.42
C GLU A 183 2.86 1.79 -11.38
N ARG A 184 2.70 3.13 -11.36
CA ARG A 184 3.83 4.06 -11.20
C ARG A 184 4.54 3.87 -9.86
N ALA A 185 3.77 3.71 -8.77
CA ALA A 185 4.33 3.45 -7.44
C ALA A 185 5.13 2.15 -7.42
N ARG A 186 4.58 1.05 -7.94
CA ARG A 186 5.27 -0.25 -8.04
C ARG A 186 6.56 -0.17 -8.86
N ARG A 187 6.56 0.56 -9.98
CA ARG A 187 7.76 0.77 -10.80
C ARG A 187 8.80 1.62 -10.06
N GLY A 188 8.36 2.64 -9.33
CA GLY A 188 9.23 3.46 -8.48
C GLY A 188 9.92 2.64 -7.39
N GLU A 189 9.19 1.80 -6.68
CA GLU A 189 9.73 0.89 -5.67
C GLU A 189 10.73 -0.11 -6.27
N ALA A 190 10.40 -0.71 -7.41
CA ALA A 190 11.29 -1.64 -8.09
C ALA A 190 12.60 -0.97 -8.55
N LEU A 191 12.52 0.26 -9.08
CA LEU A 191 13.70 1.03 -9.49
C LEU A 191 14.55 1.44 -8.29
N ALA A 192 13.94 1.86 -7.18
CA ALA A 192 14.66 2.20 -5.95
C ALA A 192 15.39 0.97 -5.38
N ALA A 193 14.73 -0.19 -5.37
CA ALA A 193 15.34 -1.44 -4.93
C ALA A 193 16.53 -1.85 -5.83
N ALA A 194 16.41 -1.72 -7.15
CA ALA A 194 17.50 -2.00 -8.09
C ALA A 194 18.71 -1.06 -7.85
N ARG A 195 18.47 0.24 -7.70
CA ARG A 195 19.55 1.21 -7.42
C ARG A 195 20.23 0.95 -6.09
N ALA A 196 19.51 0.55 -5.06
CA ALA A 196 20.09 0.20 -3.77
C ALA A 196 21.06 -0.98 -3.89
N LEU A 197 20.72 -1.99 -4.70
CA LEU A 197 21.60 -3.13 -4.98
C LEU A 197 22.86 -2.73 -5.77
N ASP A 198 22.71 -1.83 -6.76
CA ASP A 198 23.85 -1.34 -7.55
C ASP A 198 24.83 -0.55 -6.67
N ILE A 199 24.35 0.29 -5.76
CA ILE A 199 25.19 1.05 -4.82
C ILE A 199 25.92 0.08 -3.88
N GLU A 200 25.23 -0.93 -3.35
CA GLU A 200 25.86 -1.94 -2.48
C GLU A 200 26.94 -2.72 -3.24
N HIS A 201 26.66 -3.08 -4.49
CA HIS A 201 27.63 -3.80 -5.33
C HIS A 201 28.88 -2.96 -5.61
N LEU A 202 28.70 -1.69 -6.00
CA LEU A 202 29.79 -0.75 -6.23
C LEU A 202 30.63 -0.52 -4.96
N SER A 203 29.97 -0.37 -3.82
CA SER A 203 30.65 -0.21 -2.52
C SER A 203 31.53 -1.42 -2.20
N ARG A 204 31.02 -2.64 -2.39
CA ARG A 204 31.76 -3.88 -2.16
C ARG A 204 32.94 -4.05 -3.13
N LEU A 205 32.76 -3.69 -4.40
CA LEU A 205 33.82 -3.71 -5.40
C LEU A 205 34.92 -2.72 -5.01
N ASN A 206 34.57 -1.51 -4.62
CA ASN A 206 35.54 -0.49 -4.20
C ASN A 206 36.32 -0.94 -2.97
N GLU A 207 35.62 -1.49 -1.95
CA GLU A 207 36.30 -2.05 -0.77
C GLU A 207 37.26 -3.19 -1.14
N HIS A 208 36.85 -4.09 -2.04
CA HIS A 208 37.67 -5.19 -2.48
C HIS A 208 38.90 -4.73 -3.28
N ILE A 209 38.74 -3.70 -4.13
CA ILE A 209 39.87 -3.10 -4.89
C ILE A 209 40.84 -2.45 -3.92
N VAL A 210 40.33 -1.61 -3.00
CA VAL A 210 41.19 -0.92 -2.02
C VAL A 210 41.99 -1.92 -1.15
N ARG A 211 41.34 -3.00 -0.70
CA ARG A 211 42.04 -4.04 0.10
C ARG A 211 43.13 -4.76 -0.68
N ARG A 212 42.95 -5.01 -1.99
CA ARG A 212 43.92 -5.74 -2.83
C ARG A 212 44.92 -4.86 -3.54
N MET A 213 44.91 -3.55 -3.36
CA MET A 213 45.95 -2.67 -3.90
C MET A 213 47.25 -2.96 -3.21
N ARG A 214 48.35 -3.10 -4.01
CA ARG A 214 49.72 -3.28 -3.50
C ARG A 214 50.31 -2.03 -2.86
N ALA A 215 49.69 -0.86 -3.11
CA ALA A 215 50.09 0.38 -2.45
C ALA A 215 49.37 0.48 -1.10
N GLY A 216 50.12 0.80 -0.05
CA GLY A 216 49.53 1.08 1.26
C GLY A 216 48.66 2.34 1.21
N ILE A 217 47.38 2.18 1.47
CA ILE A 217 46.43 3.28 1.51
C ILE A 217 45.93 3.43 2.93
N MET A 218 46.01 4.67 3.45
CA MET A 218 45.38 5.09 4.70
C MET A 218 44.53 6.32 4.47
N VAL A 219 43.32 6.31 5.00
CA VAL A 219 42.43 7.46 5.00
C VAL A 219 42.35 7.99 6.41
N LEU A 220 42.59 9.28 6.56
CA LEU A 220 42.60 9.97 7.83
C LEU A 220 41.39 10.92 7.92
N ASP A 221 40.88 11.09 9.11
CA ASP A 221 39.91 12.15 9.38
C ASP A 221 40.63 13.50 9.56
N ARG A 222 39.85 14.59 9.71
CA ARG A 222 40.41 15.94 9.94
C ARG A 222 41.23 16.09 11.23
N LYS A 223 41.14 15.13 12.14
CA LYS A 223 41.83 15.11 13.42
C LYS A 223 43.11 14.22 13.37
N GLY A 224 43.38 13.58 12.23
CA GLY A 224 44.51 12.67 12.05
C GLY A 224 44.25 11.26 12.60
N ALA A 225 42.99 10.88 12.81
CA ALA A 225 42.65 9.51 13.15
C ALA A 225 42.46 8.67 11.88
N VAL A 226 42.98 7.45 11.89
CA VAL A 226 42.85 6.51 10.77
C VAL A 226 41.46 5.94 10.72
N VAL A 227 40.72 6.27 9.63
CA VAL A 227 39.35 5.80 9.36
C VAL A 227 39.37 4.50 8.55
N LEU A 228 40.37 4.35 7.65
CA LEU A 228 40.47 3.19 6.80
C LEU A 228 41.97 2.93 6.50
N ALA A 229 42.40 1.69 6.57
CA ALA A 229 43.71 1.22 6.09
C ALA A 229 43.50 -0.07 5.29
N ASN A 230 44.24 -0.23 4.19
CA ASN A 230 44.23 -1.49 3.43
C ASN A 230 45.27 -2.47 3.94
N ASP A 231 45.18 -3.72 3.50
CA ASP A 231 46.08 -4.80 3.96
C ASP A 231 47.55 -4.50 3.60
N ALA A 232 47.81 -3.86 2.46
CA ALA A 232 49.14 -3.44 2.06
C ALA A 232 49.75 -2.37 2.99
N ALA A 233 48.95 -1.45 3.53
CA ALA A 233 49.42 -0.48 4.52
C ALA A 233 49.80 -1.17 5.83
N ALA A 234 49.04 -2.19 6.25
CA ALA A 234 49.38 -3.01 7.41
C ALA A 234 50.65 -3.78 7.23
N GLU A 235 50.86 -4.39 6.07
CA GLU A 235 52.09 -5.13 5.74
C GLU A 235 53.33 -4.19 5.69
N ILE A 236 53.21 -3.02 5.05
CA ILE A 236 54.30 -2.03 4.96
C ILE A 236 54.69 -1.49 6.35
N LEU A 237 53.73 -1.31 7.25
CA LEU A 237 53.95 -0.81 8.60
C LEU A 237 54.29 -1.92 9.60
N GLY A 238 54.22 -3.20 9.19
CA GLY A 238 54.56 -4.35 10.05
C GLY A 238 53.58 -4.50 11.23
N ARG A 239 52.32 -4.14 11.05
CA ARG A 239 51.24 -4.19 12.06
C ARG A 239 50.03 -4.95 11.54
N GLU A 240 49.18 -5.44 12.42
CA GLU A 240 47.90 -5.99 12.01
C GLU A 240 46.90 -4.87 11.62
N SER A 241 45.98 -5.16 10.71
CA SER A 241 45.00 -4.16 10.20
C SER A 241 44.12 -3.56 11.32
N ASP A 242 43.84 -4.32 12.38
CA ASP A 242 43.07 -3.84 13.53
C ASP A 242 43.87 -2.89 14.44
N ASP A 243 45.22 -3.03 14.47
CA ASP A 243 46.11 -2.15 15.22
C ASP A 243 46.35 -0.79 14.54
N LEU A 244 45.90 -0.63 13.30
CA LEU A 244 45.99 0.61 12.54
C LEU A 244 44.77 1.55 12.79
N ARG A 245 43.86 1.19 13.69
CA ARG A 245 42.76 2.06 14.11
C ARG A 245 43.21 2.93 15.28
N GLY A 246 43.22 4.24 15.08
CA GLY A 246 43.61 5.19 16.13
C GLY A 246 44.27 6.45 15.57
N ALA A 247 44.92 7.22 16.42
CA ALA A 247 45.62 8.42 15.99
C ALA A 247 46.87 8.06 15.17
N LEU A 248 47.11 8.74 14.07
CA LEU A 248 48.29 8.52 13.20
C LEU A 248 49.60 8.66 13.98
N ALA A 249 49.63 9.51 14.98
CA ALA A 249 50.80 9.72 15.86
C ALA A 249 51.20 8.46 16.63
N ASP A 250 50.25 7.62 17.01
CA ASP A 250 50.48 6.35 17.74
C ASP A 250 50.94 5.22 16.80
N ILE A 251 50.62 5.35 15.51
CA ILE A 251 50.95 4.35 14.49
C ILE A 251 52.33 4.61 13.89
N SER A 252 52.62 5.87 13.51
CA SER A 252 53.93 6.25 12.91
C SER A 252 54.13 7.76 13.09
N SER A 253 55.21 8.11 13.83
CA SER A 253 55.61 9.50 14.04
C SER A 253 56.02 10.19 12.72
N SER A 254 56.71 9.50 11.83
CA SER A 254 57.16 10.05 10.54
C SER A 254 56.00 10.39 9.59
N LEU A 255 54.95 9.57 9.57
CA LEU A 255 53.76 9.83 8.79
C LEU A 255 52.91 10.97 9.39
N ASN A 256 52.85 11.06 10.71
CA ASN A 256 52.17 12.13 11.41
C ASN A 256 52.82 13.50 11.16
N ASP A 257 54.13 13.56 11.11
CA ASP A 257 54.89 14.78 10.80
C ASP A 257 54.64 15.24 9.35
N SER A 258 54.59 14.29 8.41
CA SER A 258 54.23 14.55 7.01
C SER A 258 52.79 14.98 6.80
N PHE A 259 51.88 14.54 7.67
CA PHE A 259 50.46 14.96 7.62
C PHE A 259 50.22 16.37 8.16
N ARG A 260 51.11 16.83 9.08
CA ARG A 260 51.02 18.16 9.70
C ARG A 260 51.78 19.26 8.96
N SER A 261 52.68 18.89 8.05
CA SER A 261 53.42 19.82 7.19
C SER A 261 52.62 20.28 5.98
#